data_cc0298110334a7b35e1894e3a81ff8e9
#
_entry.id   cc0298110334a7b35e1894e3a81ff8e9
#
_cell.length_a   1.000
_cell.length_b   1.000
_cell.length_c   1.000
_cell.angle_alpha   90.00
_cell.angle_beta   90.00
_cell.angle_gamma   90.00
#
_symmetry.space_group_name_H-M   'P 1'
#
loop_
_entity.id
_entity.type
_entity.pdbx_description
1 polymer ?
#
loop_
_entity_poly.entity_id
_entity_poly.type
_entity_poly.pdbx_seq_one_letter_code
_entity_poly.pdbx_strand_id
1 'polypeptide(L)'
;MEYIAVIILAAVVFGLCFLIDKGFTKLFRSQAEHRSGTAVRLSKRYGSFGIILAVVGLAAIFTGLSYGWALIAGGSVLVLAGIGLVVYYMTYALFYADESFVFTTFGKRAKTYRYADICQQQLYNNQGHLLIELHMADGDVVQLQSTMKGCFDFMDHAYAAWLQQTGRKEEDCPFHDPDNSCWFPPVEV
;
A
#
# COMPACT_ATOMS: atom_id res chain seq x y z
N MET A 1 15.53 35.69 -8.98
CA MET A 1 14.94 35.22 -7.71
C MET A 1 14.02 34.01 -7.90
N GLU A 2 13.39 33.84 -9.06
CA GLU A 2 12.45 32.70 -9.33
C GLU A 2 13.14 31.33 -9.30
N TYR A 3 14.34 31.18 -9.86
CA TYR A 3 15.06 29.91 -9.85
C TYR A 3 15.47 29.45 -8.44
N ILE A 4 15.75 30.38 -7.53
CA ILE A 4 16.09 30.06 -6.13
C ILE A 4 14.88 29.48 -5.42
N ALA A 5 13.69 30.06 -5.65
CA ALA A 5 12.44 29.55 -5.08
C ALA A 5 12.12 28.13 -5.57
N VAL A 6 12.35 27.84 -6.86
CA VAL A 6 12.15 26.49 -7.43
C VAL A 6 13.12 25.47 -6.83
N ILE A 7 14.39 25.86 -6.64
CA ILE A 7 15.41 24.98 -6.03
C ILE A 7 15.05 24.69 -4.56
N ILE A 8 14.66 25.71 -3.80
CA ILE A 8 14.23 25.54 -2.41
C ILE A 8 12.99 24.64 -2.34
N LEU A 9 12.00 24.86 -3.20
CA LEU A 9 10.80 24.04 -3.27
C LEU A 9 11.14 22.56 -3.58
N ALA A 10 12.01 22.33 -4.57
CA ALA A 10 12.48 20.99 -4.91
C ALA A 10 13.20 20.34 -3.73
N ALA A 11 14.10 21.06 -3.05
CA ALA A 11 14.81 20.54 -1.89
C ALA A 11 13.88 20.18 -0.73
N VAL A 12 12.83 21.01 -0.47
CA VAL A 12 11.80 20.72 0.54
C VAL A 12 11.01 19.45 0.16
N VAL A 13 10.59 19.32 -1.10
CA VAL A 13 9.85 18.13 -1.57
C VAL A 13 10.72 16.87 -1.41
N PHE A 14 11.98 16.92 -1.86
CA PHE A 14 12.89 15.77 -1.70
C PHE A 14 13.18 15.45 -0.23
N GLY A 15 13.37 16.46 0.60
CA GLY A 15 13.56 16.30 2.04
C GLY A 15 12.36 15.63 2.73
N LEU A 16 11.15 16.07 2.39
CA LEU A 16 9.91 15.49 2.90
C LEU A 16 9.72 14.05 2.42
N CYS A 17 10.00 13.75 1.13
CA CYS A 17 9.97 12.38 0.61
C CYS A 17 10.91 11.45 1.38
N PHE A 18 12.12 11.92 1.66
CA PHE A 18 13.11 11.17 2.42
C PHE A 18 12.68 10.95 3.88
N LEU A 19 12.13 11.97 4.53
CA LEU A 19 11.64 11.89 5.90
C LEU A 19 10.46 10.91 6.02
N ILE A 20 9.57 10.88 5.03
CA ILE A 20 8.43 9.95 5.00
C ILE A 20 8.90 8.52 4.82
N ASP A 21 9.84 8.26 3.90
CA ASP A 21 10.39 6.90 3.71
C ASP A 21 11.11 6.41 4.98
N LYS A 22 11.85 7.31 5.65
CA LYS A 22 12.51 7.02 6.94
C LYS A 22 11.52 6.86 8.08
N GLY A 23 10.47 7.69 8.13
CA GLY A 23 9.39 7.61 9.11
C GLY A 23 8.59 6.33 8.99
N PHE A 24 8.29 5.91 7.76
CA PHE A 24 7.67 4.62 7.49
C PHE A 24 8.49 3.46 8.07
N THR A 25 9.79 3.43 7.77
CA THR A 25 10.70 2.40 8.27
C THR A 25 10.73 2.39 9.81
N LYS A 26 10.68 3.55 10.47
CA LYS A 26 10.68 3.66 11.93
C LYS A 26 9.36 3.24 12.57
N LEU A 27 8.21 3.61 11.97
CA LEU A 27 6.88 3.28 12.49
C LEU A 27 6.58 1.77 12.45
N PHE A 28 7.08 1.08 11.42
CA PHE A 28 6.83 -0.35 11.22
C PHE A 28 8.01 -1.23 11.60
N ARG A 29 9.15 -0.65 12.00
CA ARG A 29 10.35 -1.38 12.38
C ARG A 29 10.10 -2.35 13.54
N SER A 30 9.32 -1.95 14.55
CA SER A 30 8.99 -2.81 15.69
C SER A 30 8.13 -4.03 15.29
N GLN A 31 7.32 -3.92 14.23
CA GLN A 31 6.53 -5.04 13.71
C GLN A 31 7.36 -5.90 12.75
N ALA A 32 8.30 -5.30 12.01
CA ALA A 32 9.20 -5.99 11.10
C ALA A 32 10.38 -6.67 11.82
N GLU A 33 10.88 -6.10 12.94
CA GLU A 33 11.98 -6.69 13.72
C GLU A 33 11.56 -7.94 14.50
N HIS A 34 10.29 -8.06 14.88
CA HIS A 34 9.76 -9.29 15.49
C HIS A 34 9.52 -10.41 14.46
N ARG A 35 9.60 -10.10 13.19
CA ARG A 35 9.34 -11.02 12.08
C ARG A 35 10.30 -10.66 10.96
N SER A 36 11.34 -11.42 10.77
CA SER A 36 12.36 -11.31 9.71
C SER A 36 11.74 -11.33 8.28
N GLY A 37 10.65 -10.62 8.09
CA GLY A 37 9.78 -10.72 6.94
C GLY A 37 9.99 -9.64 5.89
N THR A 38 9.75 -10.00 4.68
CA THR A 38 9.69 -9.11 3.52
C THR A 38 8.38 -8.30 3.59
N ALA A 39 8.39 -7.07 3.11
CA ALA A 39 7.22 -6.20 3.14
C ALA A 39 6.68 -5.93 1.73
N VAL A 40 5.37 -6.09 1.56
CA VAL A 40 4.64 -5.63 0.37
C VAL A 40 4.17 -4.21 0.62
N ARG A 41 4.53 -3.28 -0.27
CA ARG A 41 4.29 -1.85 -0.11
C ARG A 41 3.72 -1.22 -1.36
N LEU A 42 2.91 -0.19 -1.16
CA LEU A 42 2.50 0.69 -2.25
C LEU A 42 3.71 1.29 -2.97
N SER A 43 3.55 1.56 -4.25
CA SER A 43 4.58 2.25 -5.04
C SER A 43 4.90 3.61 -4.40
N LYS A 44 6.18 3.96 -4.34
CA LYS A 44 6.66 5.28 -3.85
C LYS A 44 6.02 6.47 -4.58
N ARG A 45 5.48 6.24 -5.77
CA ARG A 45 4.76 7.25 -6.57
C ARG A 45 3.58 7.87 -5.80
N TYR A 46 2.85 7.09 -4.99
CA TYR A 46 1.72 7.60 -4.20
C TYR A 46 2.18 8.61 -3.15
N GLY A 47 3.25 8.30 -2.41
CA GLY A 47 3.82 9.21 -1.43
C GLY A 47 4.37 10.48 -2.06
N SER A 48 5.16 10.35 -3.13
CA SER A 48 5.73 11.51 -3.86
C SER A 48 4.64 12.39 -4.46
N PHE A 49 3.59 11.81 -5.05
CA PHE A 49 2.47 12.56 -5.62
C PHE A 49 1.69 13.31 -4.53
N GLY A 50 1.47 12.67 -3.37
CA GLY A 50 0.83 13.31 -2.23
C GLY A 50 1.59 14.54 -1.71
N ILE A 51 2.94 14.46 -1.67
CA ILE A 51 3.79 15.60 -1.27
C ILE A 51 3.70 16.73 -2.30
N ILE A 52 3.80 16.41 -3.58
CA ILE A 52 3.69 17.41 -4.66
C ILE A 52 2.35 18.14 -4.56
N LEU A 53 1.25 17.41 -4.38
CA LEU A 53 -0.07 17.99 -4.22
C LEU A 53 -0.14 18.92 -3.01
N ALA A 54 0.40 18.50 -1.86
CA ALA A 54 0.42 19.30 -0.65
C ALA A 54 1.23 20.61 -0.82
N VAL A 55 2.40 20.52 -1.49
CA VAL A 55 3.24 21.69 -1.75
C VAL A 55 2.57 22.66 -2.72
N VAL A 56 1.97 22.16 -3.80
CA VAL A 56 1.19 23.00 -4.74
C VAL A 56 0.00 23.64 -4.04
N GLY A 57 -0.69 22.90 -3.19
CA GLY A 57 -1.79 23.43 -2.38
C GLY A 57 -1.35 24.56 -1.44
N LEU A 58 -0.21 24.39 -0.76
CA LEU A 58 0.36 25.43 0.08
C LEU A 58 0.72 26.69 -0.73
N ALA A 59 1.36 26.52 -1.89
CA ALA A 59 1.68 27.63 -2.78
C ALA A 59 0.40 28.37 -3.21
N ALA A 60 -0.68 27.65 -3.54
CA ALA A 60 -1.98 28.24 -3.87
C ALA A 60 -2.59 29.03 -2.71
N ILE A 61 -2.48 28.52 -1.46
CA ILE A 61 -2.96 29.22 -0.27
C ILE A 61 -2.19 30.55 -0.09
N PHE A 62 -0.85 30.51 -0.16
CA PHE A 62 -0.04 31.72 -0.04
C PHE A 62 -0.37 32.79 -1.10
N THR A 63 -0.55 32.34 -2.36
CA THR A 63 -0.94 33.22 -3.46
C THR A 63 -2.35 33.78 -3.23
N GLY A 64 -3.24 32.95 -2.71
CA GLY A 64 -4.62 33.31 -2.40
C GLY A 64 -4.79 34.43 -1.38
N LEU A 65 -3.82 34.60 -0.46
CA LEU A 65 -3.82 35.73 0.48
C LEU A 65 -3.82 37.10 -0.22
N SER A 66 -3.25 37.18 -1.42
CA SER A 66 -3.21 38.39 -2.25
C SER A 66 -4.28 38.45 -3.35
N TYR A 67 -4.74 37.30 -3.84
CA TYR A 67 -5.59 37.19 -5.05
C TYR A 67 -7.02 36.73 -4.77
N GLY A 68 -7.34 36.24 -3.57
CA GLY A 68 -8.71 35.98 -3.16
C GLY A 68 -8.97 34.60 -2.61
N TRP A 69 -10.09 34.44 -1.94
CA TRP A 69 -10.48 33.29 -1.14
C TRP A 69 -10.61 31.99 -1.93
N ALA A 70 -10.94 32.05 -3.23
CA ALA A 70 -11.08 30.86 -4.05
C ALA A 70 -9.78 30.04 -4.17
N LEU A 71 -8.63 30.73 -4.25
CA LEU A 71 -7.31 30.08 -4.26
C LEU A 71 -6.97 29.47 -2.89
N ILE A 72 -7.39 30.12 -1.79
CA ILE A 72 -7.21 29.57 -0.45
C ILE A 72 -8.04 28.29 -0.28
N ALA A 73 -9.30 28.31 -0.68
CA ALA A 73 -10.18 27.15 -0.61
C ALA A 73 -9.66 25.99 -1.47
N GLY A 74 -9.34 26.25 -2.74
CA GLY A 74 -8.77 25.24 -3.66
C GLY A 74 -7.43 24.69 -3.15
N GLY A 75 -6.53 25.55 -2.68
CA GLY A 75 -5.26 25.17 -2.09
C GLY A 75 -5.42 24.27 -0.87
N SER A 76 -6.39 24.60 0.01
CA SER A 76 -6.69 23.79 1.20
C SER A 76 -7.15 22.38 0.84
N VAL A 77 -8.00 22.25 -0.17
CA VAL A 77 -8.43 20.92 -0.68
C VAL A 77 -7.24 20.12 -1.19
N LEU A 78 -6.34 20.75 -1.95
CA LEU A 78 -5.12 20.08 -2.45
C LEU A 78 -4.19 19.66 -1.31
N VAL A 79 -4.01 20.47 -0.28
CA VAL A 79 -3.20 20.11 0.90
C VAL A 79 -3.81 18.90 1.61
N LEU A 80 -5.12 18.90 1.87
CA LEU A 80 -5.80 17.80 2.53
C LEU A 80 -5.73 16.51 1.71
N ALA A 81 -5.93 16.59 0.40
CA ALA A 81 -5.79 15.46 -0.52
C ALA A 81 -4.35 14.91 -0.53
N GLY A 82 -3.35 15.80 -0.57
CA GLY A 82 -1.93 15.45 -0.51
C GLY A 82 -1.56 14.73 0.80
N ILE A 83 -1.99 15.27 1.94
CA ILE A 83 -1.78 14.66 3.26
C ILE A 83 -2.48 13.27 3.30
N GLY A 84 -3.71 13.17 2.82
CA GLY A 84 -4.46 11.91 2.76
C GLY A 84 -3.71 10.83 1.98
N LEU A 85 -3.16 11.16 0.80
CA LEU A 85 -2.35 10.24 -0.01
C LEU A 85 -1.05 9.80 0.70
N VAL A 86 -0.38 10.72 1.40
CA VAL A 86 0.82 10.40 2.18
C VAL A 86 0.48 9.45 3.32
N VAL A 87 -0.59 9.74 4.07
CA VAL A 87 -1.04 8.89 5.17
C VAL A 87 -1.47 7.52 4.65
N TYR A 88 -2.19 7.46 3.54
CA TYR A 88 -2.55 6.20 2.87
C TYR A 88 -1.31 5.39 2.49
N TYR A 89 -0.31 6.04 1.85
CA TYR A 89 0.96 5.40 1.51
C TYR A 89 1.70 4.85 2.74
N MET A 90 1.68 5.60 3.86
CA MET A 90 2.36 5.21 5.09
C MET A 90 1.65 4.09 5.87
N THR A 91 0.34 4.01 5.77
CA THR A 91 -0.46 3.06 6.56
C THR A 91 -0.80 1.77 5.82
N TYR A 92 -0.68 1.76 4.49
CA TYR A 92 -1.02 0.59 3.68
C TYR A 92 0.22 -0.27 3.43
N ALA A 93 0.35 -1.35 4.19
CA ALA A 93 1.45 -2.29 4.06
C ALA A 93 1.03 -3.70 4.50
N LEU A 94 1.70 -4.71 3.92
CA LEU A 94 1.61 -6.09 4.36
C LEU A 94 3.03 -6.57 4.69
N PHE A 95 3.19 -7.13 5.88
CA PHE A 95 4.43 -7.75 6.34
C PHE A 95 4.20 -9.24 6.47
N TYR A 96 5.08 -10.05 5.90
CA TYR A 96 4.92 -11.49 5.93
C TYR A 96 6.17 -12.21 6.43
N ALA A 97 5.95 -13.30 7.12
CA ALA A 97 6.94 -14.21 7.68
C ALA A 97 6.51 -15.65 7.37
N ASP A 98 7.28 -16.64 7.79
CA ASP A 98 7.07 -18.04 7.42
C ASP A 98 5.72 -18.60 7.86
N GLU A 99 5.19 -18.20 9.03
CA GLU A 99 3.95 -18.78 9.59
C GLU A 99 2.73 -17.89 9.45
N SER A 100 2.92 -16.57 9.29
CA SER A 100 1.83 -15.60 9.32
C SER A 100 2.20 -14.29 8.65
N PHE A 101 1.19 -13.52 8.28
CA PHE A 101 1.39 -12.17 7.77
C PHE A 101 0.56 -11.14 8.54
N VAL A 102 1.01 -9.90 8.53
CA VAL A 102 0.34 -8.76 9.16
C VAL A 102 -0.08 -7.80 8.07
N PHE A 103 -1.37 -7.48 8.03
CA PHE A 103 -1.90 -6.48 7.13
C PHE A 103 -2.29 -5.23 7.88
N THR A 104 -1.86 -4.08 7.36
CA THR A 104 -2.19 -2.76 7.88
C THR A 104 -2.82 -1.92 6.78
N THR A 105 -3.88 -1.20 7.10
CA THR A 105 -4.53 -0.27 6.19
C THR A 105 -5.03 0.95 6.94
N PHE A 106 -5.35 2.01 6.21
CA PHE A 106 -5.85 3.26 6.80
C PHE A 106 -7.13 3.02 7.60
N GLY A 107 -7.17 3.53 8.82
CA GLY A 107 -8.35 3.43 9.71
C GLY A 107 -8.58 2.08 10.38
N LYS A 108 -7.80 1.04 10.06
CA LYS A 108 -7.88 -0.26 10.72
C LYS A 108 -6.62 -0.54 11.54
N ARG A 109 -6.77 -1.28 12.63
CA ARG A 109 -5.61 -1.76 13.40
C ARG A 109 -4.88 -2.85 12.62
N ALA A 110 -3.56 -2.92 12.79
CA ALA A 110 -2.78 -4.02 12.25
C ALA A 110 -3.33 -5.35 12.74
N LYS A 111 -3.66 -6.26 11.83
CA LYS A 111 -4.17 -7.58 12.14
C LYS A 111 -3.26 -8.65 11.58
N THR A 112 -3.04 -9.69 12.37
CA THR A 112 -2.24 -10.85 11.97
C THR A 112 -3.15 -11.95 11.47
N TYR A 113 -2.79 -12.54 10.34
CA TYR A 113 -3.48 -13.65 9.71
C TYR A 113 -2.54 -14.83 9.55
N ARG A 114 -3.05 -16.04 9.64
CA ARG A 114 -2.33 -17.26 9.25
C ARG A 114 -2.62 -17.55 7.80
N TYR A 115 -1.69 -18.19 7.12
CA TYR A 115 -1.92 -18.56 5.71
C TYR A 115 -3.04 -19.60 5.55
N ALA A 116 -3.19 -20.51 6.51
CA ALA A 116 -4.28 -21.48 6.54
C ALA A 116 -5.69 -20.83 6.57
N ASP A 117 -5.79 -19.58 7.02
CA ASP A 117 -7.06 -18.86 7.09
C ASP A 117 -7.48 -18.24 5.75
N ILE A 118 -6.65 -18.34 4.71
CA ILE A 118 -7.00 -17.90 3.36
C ILE A 118 -7.95 -18.93 2.74
N CYS A 119 -9.20 -18.51 2.50
CA CYS A 119 -10.24 -19.38 1.95
C CYS A 119 -10.35 -19.29 0.44
N GLN A 120 -10.39 -18.07 -0.08
CA GLN A 120 -10.70 -17.81 -1.49
C GLN A 120 -9.95 -16.57 -1.98
N GLN A 121 -9.80 -16.49 -3.30
CA GLN A 121 -9.21 -15.35 -4.00
C GLN A 121 -10.20 -14.80 -5.01
N GLN A 122 -10.29 -13.47 -5.10
CA GLN A 122 -11.02 -12.79 -6.15
C GLN A 122 -10.10 -11.80 -6.88
N LEU A 123 -10.23 -11.77 -8.20
CA LEU A 123 -9.44 -10.88 -9.06
C LEU A 123 -10.35 -9.85 -9.71
N TYR A 124 -9.95 -8.60 -9.62
CA TYR A 124 -10.58 -7.51 -10.36
C TYR A 124 -9.56 -6.85 -11.28
N ASN A 125 -9.91 -6.73 -12.55
CA ASN A 125 -9.11 -5.98 -13.50
C ASN A 125 -9.62 -4.54 -13.56
N ASN A 126 -8.84 -3.61 -13.05
CA ASN A 126 -9.16 -2.19 -13.08
C ASN A 126 -8.11 -1.45 -13.92
N GLN A 127 -8.47 -1.11 -15.15
CA GLN A 127 -7.66 -0.30 -16.08
C GLN A 127 -6.21 -0.82 -16.27
N GLY A 128 -6.02 -2.13 -16.34
CA GLY A 128 -4.71 -2.75 -16.52
C GLY A 128 -3.94 -3.01 -15.21
N HIS A 129 -4.55 -2.74 -14.07
CA HIS A 129 -4.05 -3.10 -12.75
C HIS A 129 -4.93 -4.18 -12.14
N LEU A 130 -4.31 -5.28 -11.70
CA LEU A 130 -5.04 -6.32 -10.98
C LEU A 130 -5.15 -5.93 -9.51
N LEU A 131 -6.39 -5.96 -9.00
CA LEU A 131 -6.69 -5.94 -7.59
C LEU A 131 -6.95 -7.39 -7.17
N ILE A 132 -6.18 -7.86 -6.21
CA ILE A 132 -6.26 -9.21 -5.67
C ILE A 132 -6.91 -9.10 -4.29
N GLU A 133 -8.05 -9.74 -4.10
CA GLU A 133 -8.72 -9.83 -2.81
C GLU A 133 -8.57 -11.25 -2.26
N LEU A 134 -7.99 -11.35 -1.06
CA LEU A 134 -7.91 -12.60 -0.31
C LEU A 134 -9.01 -12.58 0.76
N HIS A 135 -9.94 -13.51 0.65
CA HIS A 135 -11.02 -13.71 1.61
C HIS A 135 -10.55 -14.63 2.73
N MET A 136 -10.60 -14.11 3.95
CA MET A 136 -10.14 -14.82 5.14
C MET A 136 -11.29 -15.57 5.82
N ALA A 137 -10.98 -16.63 6.56
CA ALA A 137 -11.95 -17.46 7.27
C ALA A 137 -12.79 -16.69 8.31
N ASP A 138 -12.27 -15.57 8.81
CA ASP A 138 -12.97 -14.69 9.75
C ASP A 138 -13.89 -13.65 9.08
N GLY A 139 -14.01 -13.70 7.75
CA GLY A 139 -14.79 -12.78 6.93
C GLY A 139 -14.08 -11.48 6.56
N ASP A 140 -12.84 -11.29 6.98
CA ASP A 140 -12.04 -10.15 6.53
C ASP A 140 -11.58 -10.32 5.08
N VAL A 141 -11.36 -9.19 4.42
CA VAL A 141 -10.81 -9.15 3.06
C VAL A 141 -9.51 -8.37 3.06
N VAL A 142 -8.45 -9.03 2.61
CA VAL A 142 -7.14 -8.43 2.39
C VAL A 142 -7.00 -8.08 0.93
N GLN A 143 -6.92 -6.78 0.64
CA GLN A 143 -6.81 -6.27 -0.74
C GLN A 143 -5.35 -5.97 -1.08
N LEU A 144 -4.88 -6.47 -2.20
CA LEU A 144 -3.55 -6.22 -2.73
C LEU A 144 -3.64 -5.72 -4.16
N GLN A 145 -2.74 -4.81 -4.52
CA GLN A 145 -2.64 -4.35 -5.90
C GLN A 145 -1.40 -4.97 -6.55
N SER A 146 -1.51 -5.42 -7.79
CA SER A 146 -0.38 -5.99 -8.55
C SER A 146 0.78 -5.00 -8.73
N THR A 147 0.49 -3.69 -8.62
CA THR A 147 1.50 -2.62 -8.67
C THR A 147 2.30 -2.44 -7.39
N MET A 148 1.91 -3.13 -6.31
CA MET A 148 2.66 -3.09 -5.06
C MET A 148 3.97 -3.86 -5.20
N LYS A 149 5.04 -3.27 -4.68
CA LYS A 149 6.34 -3.93 -4.70
C LYS A 149 6.31 -5.18 -3.81
N GLY A 150 6.70 -6.32 -4.36
CA GLY A 150 6.72 -7.62 -3.66
C GLY A 150 5.36 -8.31 -3.56
N CYS A 151 4.34 -7.86 -4.32
CA CYS A 151 3.01 -8.46 -4.29
C CYS A 151 3.04 -9.92 -4.75
N PHE A 152 3.66 -10.19 -5.89
CA PHE A 152 3.74 -11.54 -6.44
C PHE A 152 4.64 -12.45 -5.60
N ASP A 153 5.78 -11.94 -5.12
CA ASP A 153 6.67 -12.68 -4.20
C ASP A 153 5.92 -13.10 -2.92
N PHE A 154 5.03 -12.22 -2.41
CA PHE A 154 4.17 -12.56 -1.29
C PHE A 154 3.15 -13.65 -1.66
N MET A 155 2.50 -13.54 -2.83
CA MET A 155 1.49 -14.52 -3.24
C MET A 155 2.09 -15.92 -3.40
N ASP A 156 3.28 -16.03 -4.00
CA ASP A 156 3.99 -17.30 -4.12
C ASP A 156 4.37 -17.87 -2.75
N HIS A 157 4.90 -17.02 -1.88
CA HIS A 157 5.23 -17.41 -0.50
C HIS A 157 3.97 -17.82 0.28
N ALA A 158 2.89 -17.04 0.17
CA ALA A 158 1.64 -17.32 0.86
C ALA A 158 1.01 -18.64 0.41
N TYR A 159 1.08 -18.95 -0.89
CA TYR A 159 0.59 -20.21 -1.42
C TYR A 159 1.41 -21.40 -0.90
N ALA A 160 2.74 -21.33 -0.94
CA ALA A 160 3.61 -22.38 -0.41
C ALA A 160 3.36 -22.62 1.09
N ALA A 161 3.26 -21.57 1.88
CA ALA A 161 2.96 -21.65 3.30
C ALA A 161 1.55 -22.19 3.58
N TRP A 162 0.56 -21.83 2.74
CA TRP A 162 -0.80 -22.33 2.82
C TRP A 162 -0.88 -23.84 2.55
N LEU A 163 -0.18 -24.35 1.53
CA LEU A 163 -0.08 -25.78 1.27
C LEU A 163 0.51 -26.52 2.48
N GLN A 164 1.59 -25.98 3.05
CA GLN A 164 2.24 -26.58 4.21
C GLN A 164 1.32 -26.59 5.44
N GLN A 165 0.63 -25.49 5.72
CA GLN A 165 -0.23 -25.35 6.90
C GLN A 165 -1.54 -26.13 6.78
N THR A 166 -2.07 -26.31 5.56
CA THR A 166 -3.31 -27.05 5.30
C THR A 166 -3.05 -28.54 5.02
N GLY A 167 -1.80 -28.94 4.81
CA GLY A 167 -1.43 -30.31 4.45
C GLY A 167 -1.89 -30.73 3.04
N ARG A 168 -2.24 -29.75 2.19
CA ARG A 168 -2.64 -30.01 0.79
C ARG A 168 -1.41 -30.18 -0.10
N LYS A 169 -1.60 -30.94 -1.16
CA LYS A 169 -0.60 -31.05 -2.23
C LYS A 169 -0.98 -30.16 -3.39
N GLU A 170 0.01 -29.72 -4.14
CA GLU A 170 -0.19 -28.90 -5.32
C GLU A 170 -1.07 -29.62 -6.38
N GLU A 171 -0.97 -30.94 -6.47
CA GLU A 171 -1.79 -31.78 -7.34
C GLU A 171 -3.30 -31.66 -7.03
N ASP A 172 -3.66 -31.34 -5.79
CA ASP A 172 -5.05 -31.18 -5.34
C ASP A 172 -5.59 -29.76 -5.60
N CYS A 173 -4.79 -28.89 -6.24
CA CYS A 173 -5.08 -27.48 -6.44
C CYS A 173 -5.13 -27.10 -7.93
N PRO A 174 -6.09 -27.61 -8.72
CA PRO A 174 -6.18 -27.36 -10.18
C PRO A 174 -6.47 -25.87 -10.51
N PHE A 175 -6.82 -25.07 -9.52
CA PHE A 175 -7.03 -23.61 -9.65
C PHE A 175 -5.72 -22.81 -9.62
N HIS A 176 -4.61 -23.44 -9.23
CA HIS A 176 -3.33 -22.76 -9.13
C HIS A 176 -2.76 -22.48 -10.52
N ASP A 177 -2.72 -21.20 -10.88
CA ASP A 177 -2.21 -20.70 -12.17
C ASP A 177 -1.56 -19.32 -11.96
N PRO A 178 -0.27 -19.28 -11.58
CA PRO A 178 0.45 -18.02 -11.35
C PRO A 178 0.51 -17.12 -12.59
N ASP A 179 0.53 -17.69 -13.80
CA ASP A 179 0.56 -16.93 -15.05
C ASP A 179 -0.71 -16.10 -15.23
N ASN A 180 -1.85 -16.58 -14.72
CA ASN A 180 -3.12 -15.89 -14.65
C ASN A 180 -3.39 -15.23 -13.29
N SER A 181 -2.36 -15.12 -12.44
CA SER A 181 -2.45 -14.51 -11.10
C SER A 181 -3.43 -15.22 -10.15
N CYS A 182 -3.61 -16.53 -10.30
CA CYS A 182 -4.45 -17.36 -9.46
C CYS A 182 -3.59 -18.26 -8.56
N TRP A 183 -3.67 -18.04 -7.24
CA TRP A 183 -2.97 -18.85 -6.23
C TRP A 183 -3.92 -19.66 -5.34
N PHE A 184 -5.09 -19.10 -5.05
CA PHE A 184 -6.07 -19.67 -4.13
C PHE A 184 -7.39 -19.97 -4.84
N PRO A 185 -8.28 -20.79 -4.23
CA PRO A 185 -9.57 -21.10 -4.82
C PRO A 185 -10.34 -19.84 -5.19
N PRO A 186 -10.93 -19.76 -6.39
CA PRO A 186 -11.75 -18.62 -6.77
C PRO A 186 -13.02 -18.55 -5.91
N VAL A 187 -13.55 -17.34 -5.74
CA VAL A 187 -14.86 -17.14 -5.11
C VAL A 187 -15.93 -17.74 -6.03
N GLU A 188 -16.73 -18.66 -5.50
CA GLU A 188 -17.88 -19.18 -6.23
C GLU A 188 -18.93 -18.08 -6.36
N VAL A 189 -19.26 -17.69 -7.58
CA VAL A 189 -20.26 -16.66 -7.93
C VAL A 189 -21.64 -17.31 -8.03
#